data_7bcd1d45d712e83a68ffeba2cfd92268
#
_entry.id   7bcd1d45d712e83a68ffeba2cfd92268
#
_cell.length_a   1.000
_cell.length_b   1.000
_cell.length_c   1.000
_cell.angle_alpha   90.00
_cell.angle_beta   90.00
_cell.angle_gamma   90.00
#
_symmetry.space_group_name_H-M   'P 1'
#
loop_
_entity.id
_entity.type
_entity.pdbx_description
1 polymer ?
#
loop_
_entity_poly.entity_id
_entity_poly.type
_entity_poly.pdbx_seq_one_letter_code
_entity_poly.pdbx_strand_id
1 'polypeptide(L)'
;MLFILRSRLQATLFLSAIPILASMVLPAAAEEAPIFTLTLESDVFSPAELKVPAGKAFVLKVVNKEKAAVEIEAKDLKIEKVVVVGGEIVARVKAMAPGRYLLVNEYKEETVKTFVVVE
;
A
#
# COMPACT_ATOMS: atom_id res chain seq x y z
N MET A 1 -91.06 5.63 14.14
CA MET A 1 -89.90 4.70 14.20
C MET A 1 -88.74 5.34 13.49
N LEU A 2 -87.74 5.74 14.22
CA LEU A 2 -86.58 6.40 13.64
C LEU A 2 -85.45 5.39 13.55
N PHE A 3 -85.10 4.97 12.31
CA PHE A 3 -83.92 4.10 12.13
C PHE A 3 -82.70 4.96 11.95
N ILE A 4 -81.82 4.89 12.94
CA ILE A 4 -80.49 5.53 12.82
C ILE A 4 -79.58 4.56 12.16
N LEU A 5 -79.28 4.80 10.86
CA LEU A 5 -78.26 4.05 10.15
C LEU A 5 -76.88 4.57 10.56
N ARG A 6 -76.22 3.82 11.46
CA ARG A 6 -74.82 4.10 11.77
C ARG A 6 -73.94 3.48 10.70
N SER A 7 -73.57 4.24 9.70
CA SER A 7 -72.50 3.84 8.83
C SER A 7 -71.17 3.86 9.60
N ARG A 8 -70.70 2.68 9.90
CA ARG A 8 -69.29 2.55 10.40
C ARG A 8 -68.35 2.79 9.25
N LEU A 9 -67.75 3.96 9.19
CA LEU A 9 -66.67 4.23 8.31
C LEU A 9 -65.42 3.46 8.88
N GLN A 10 -65.14 2.31 8.30
CA GLN A 10 -63.86 1.65 8.62
C GLN A 10 -62.78 2.33 7.80
N ALA A 11 -61.99 3.16 8.49
CA ALA A 11 -60.75 3.69 7.93
C ALA A 11 -59.72 2.53 7.95
N THR A 12 -59.56 1.90 6.81
CA THR A 12 -58.44 0.98 6.63
C THR A 12 -57.17 1.78 6.48
N LEU A 13 -56.41 1.85 7.56
CA LEU A 13 -55.06 2.34 7.50
C LEU A 13 -54.21 1.32 6.71
N PHE A 14 -53.91 1.65 5.45
CA PHE A 14 -52.85 0.92 4.72
C PHE A 14 -51.50 1.41 5.25
N LEU A 15 -50.92 0.64 6.16
CA LEU A 15 -49.53 0.80 6.56
C LEU A 15 -48.68 0.29 5.39
N SER A 16 -48.30 1.19 4.50
CA SER A 16 -47.32 0.86 3.46
C SER A 16 -45.96 0.70 4.15
N ALA A 17 -45.56 -0.54 4.38
CA ALA A 17 -44.19 -0.86 4.77
C ALA A 17 -43.30 -0.55 3.57
N ILE A 18 -42.59 0.58 3.62
CA ILE A 18 -41.51 0.87 2.68
C ILE A 18 -40.34 -0.04 3.11
N PRO A 19 -39.90 -0.98 2.25
CA PRO A 19 -38.70 -1.72 2.57
C PRO A 19 -37.51 -0.73 2.49
N ILE A 20 -36.95 -0.39 3.63
CA ILE A 20 -35.68 0.27 3.67
C ILE A 20 -34.66 -0.75 3.18
N LEU A 21 -34.30 -0.64 1.91
CA LEU A 21 -33.14 -1.35 1.37
C LEU A 21 -31.92 -0.75 2.09
N ALA A 22 -31.48 -1.40 3.14
CA ALA A 22 -30.21 -1.09 3.74
C ALA A 22 -29.13 -1.49 2.72
N SER A 23 -28.67 -0.50 1.94
CA SER A 23 -27.49 -0.68 1.09
C SER A 23 -26.31 -0.93 1.99
N MET A 24 -25.94 -2.19 2.16
CA MET A 24 -24.67 -2.55 2.78
C MET A 24 -23.57 -2.10 1.82
N VAL A 25 -22.99 -0.93 2.08
CA VAL A 25 -21.75 -0.50 1.45
C VAL A 25 -20.66 -1.33 2.10
N LEU A 26 -20.21 -2.38 1.41
CA LEU A 26 -19.01 -3.11 1.82
C LEU A 26 -17.82 -2.15 1.63
N PRO A 27 -16.93 -1.98 2.65
CA PRO A 27 -15.71 -1.23 2.44
C PRO A 27 -14.93 -1.92 1.32
N ALA A 28 -14.49 -1.12 0.32
CA ALA A 28 -13.62 -1.61 -0.72
C ALA A 28 -12.37 -2.21 -0.04
N ALA A 29 -12.00 -3.44 -0.41
CA ALA A 29 -10.76 -4.04 0.06
C ALA A 29 -9.60 -3.08 -0.28
N ALA A 30 -8.79 -2.71 0.72
CA ALA A 30 -7.61 -1.91 0.49
C ALA A 30 -6.71 -2.64 -0.52
N GLU A 31 -6.34 -1.96 -1.61
CA GLU A 31 -5.40 -2.49 -2.59
C GLU A 31 -4.07 -2.79 -1.89
N GLU A 32 -3.52 -3.99 -2.08
CA GLU A 32 -2.20 -4.32 -1.58
C GLU A 32 -1.16 -3.46 -2.28
N ALA A 33 -0.21 -2.91 -1.52
CA ALA A 33 0.89 -2.15 -2.08
C ALA A 33 1.77 -3.06 -2.96
N PRO A 34 2.15 -2.63 -4.17
CA PRO A 34 3.01 -3.42 -5.03
C PRO A 34 4.39 -3.60 -4.40
N ILE A 35 5.01 -4.76 -4.66
CA ILE A 35 6.34 -5.11 -4.18
C ILE A 35 7.34 -4.95 -5.31
N PHE A 36 8.40 -4.19 -5.05
CA PHE A 36 9.54 -4.04 -5.96
C PHE A 36 10.79 -4.60 -5.28
N THR A 37 11.58 -5.34 -6.03
CA THR A 37 12.75 -6.04 -5.49
C THR A 37 14.04 -5.48 -6.09
N LEU A 38 14.99 -5.15 -5.20
CA LEU A 38 16.39 -4.91 -5.53
C LEU A 38 17.22 -6.08 -5.01
N THR A 39 18.14 -6.55 -5.82
CA THR A 39 19.13 -7.54 -5.42
C THR A 39 20.50 -6.90 -5.40
N LEU A 40 21.26 -7.12 -4.36
CA LEU A 40 22.66 -6.69 -4.26
C LEU A 40 23.56 -7.90 -4.32
N GLU A 41 24.42 -7.95 -5.34
CA GLU A 41 25.37 -9.02 -5.58
C GLU A 41 26.65 -8.47 -6.22
N SER A 42 27.81 -8.85 -5.72
CA SER A 42 29.10 -8.37 -6.21
C SER A 42 29.18 -6.84 -6.30
N ASP A 43 28.69 -6.16 -5.27
CA ASP A 43 28.64 -4.70 -5.17
C ASP A 43 27.76 -4.01 -6.25
N VAL A 44 26.89 -4.75 -6.90
CA VAL A 44 26.00 -4.27 -7.97
C VAL A 44 24.55 -4.48 -7.60
N PHE A 45 23.75 -3.43 -7.68
CA PHE A 45 22.30 -3.51 -7.58
C PHE A 45 21.67 -3.95 -8.89
N SER A 46 20.68 -4.83 -8.79
CA SER A 46 19.90 -5.31 -9.93
C SER A 46 18.39 -5.19 -9.57
N PRO A 47 17.62 -4.49 -10.37
CA PRO A 47 17.95 -3.70 -11.54
C PRO A 47 18.91 -2.55 -11.21
N ALA A 48 19.61 -2.01 -12.22
CA ALA A 48 20.55 -0.91 -12.04
C ALA A 48 19.91 0.33 -11.42
N GLU A 49 18.68 0.62 -11.79
CA GLU A 49 17.79 1.59 -11.18
C GLU A 49 16.40 0.97 -11.02
N LEU A 50 15.79 1.17 -9.88
CA LEU A 50 14.43 0.69 -9.63
C LEU A 50 13.42 1.78 -9.97
N LYS A 51 12.51 1.49 -10.89
CA LYS A 51 11.42 2.41 -11.25
C LYS A 51 10.13 2.03 -10.55
N VAL A 52 9.51 2.99 -9.89
CA VAL A 52 8.26 2.83 -9.18
C VAL A 52 7.28 3.95 -9.53
N PRO A 53 5.95 3.70 -9.48
CA PRO A 53 4.97 4.72 -9.80
C PRO A 53 4.89 5.81 -8.72
N ALA A 54 4.74 7.06 -9.15
CA ALA A 54 4.52 8.19 -8.26
C ALA A 54 3.13 8.16 -7.61
N GLY A 55 3.04 8.73 -6.42
CA GLY A 55 1.76 8.93 -5.74
C GLY A 55 1.12 7.67 -5.18
N LYS A 56 1.83 6.56 -5.15
CA LYS A 56 1.38 5.29 -4.57
C LYS A 56 2.38 4.75 -3.56
N ALA A 57 1.88 4.31 -2.42
CA ALA A 57 2.70 3.55 -1.48
C ALA A 57 3.16 2.24 -2.12
N PHE A 58 4.35 1.78 -1.79
CA PHE A 58 4.91 0.54 -2.28
C PHE A 58 5.72 -0.18 -1.20
N VAL A 59 6.07 -1.41 -1.48
CA VAL A 59 6.95 -2.23 -0.64
C VAL A 59 8.25 -2.40 -1.39
N LEU A 60 9.35 -2.04 -0.75
CA LEU A 60 10.69 -2.29 -1.26
C LEU A 60 11.28 -3.51 -0.56
N LYS A 61 11.66 -4.49 -1.35
CA LYS A 61 12.38 -5.68 -0.90
C LYS A 61 13.82 -5.59 -1.40
N VAL A 62 14.78 -5.70 -0.50
CA VAL A 62 16.20 -5.75 -0.86
C VAL A 62 16.78 -7.08 -0.42
N VAL A 63 17.32 -7.82 -1.37
CA VAL A 63 17.93 -9.14 -1.16
C VAL A 63 19.44 -8.99 -1.15
N ASN A 64 20.09 -9.46 -0.08
CA ASN A 64 21.53 -9.45 0.06
C ASN A 64 22.11 -10.77 -0.45
N LYS A 65 22.69 -10.76 -1.63
CA LYS A 65 23.47 -11.88 -2.19
C LYS A 65 24.99 -11.68 -2.08
N GLU A 66 25.39 -10.73 -1.25
CA GLU A 66 26.81 -10.53 -0.93
C GLU A 66 27.32 -11.62 0.02
N LYS A 67 28.63 -11.70 0.15
CA LYS A 67 29.31 -12.62 1.08
C LYS A 67 29.45 -12.06 2.49
N ALA A 68 28.95 -10.84 2.71
CA ALA A 68 28.99 -10.15 4.00
C ALA A 68 27.64 -9.47 4.24
N ALA A 69 27.39 -9.10 5.49
CA ALA A 69 26.27 -8.24 5.82
C ALA A 69 26.42 -6.87 5.15
N VAL A 70 25.30 -6.25 4.80
CA VAL A 70 25.25 -4.90 4.23
C VAL A 70 24.32 -4.04 5.05
N GLU A 71 24.49 -2.72 5.00
CA GLU A 71 23.58 -1.78 5.58
C GLU A 71 22.91 -0.97 4.47
N ILE A 72 21.63 -1.20 4.28
CA ILE A 72 20.85 -0.49 3.27
C ILE A 72 20.31 0.79 3.87
N GLU A 73 20.71 1.91 3.28
CA GLU A 73 20.25 3.23 3.66
C GLU A 73 19.64 3.97 2.47
N ALA A 74 18.44 4.48 2.66
CA ALA A 74 17.76 5.40 1.77
C ALA A 74 17.04 6.44 2.62
N LYS A 75 17.73 7.53 2.94
CA LYS A 75 17.25 8.54 3.89
C LYS A 75 15.90 9.12 3.54
N ASP A 76 15.71 9.47 2.28
CA ASP A 76 14.46 10.07 1.80
C ASP A 76 13.29 9.08 1.81
N LEU A 77 13.57 7.79 1.73
CA LEU A 77 12.59 6.72 1.86
C LEU A 77 12.43 6.21 3.30
N LYS A 78 13.20 6.78 4.23
CA LYS A 78 13.23 6.42 5.66
C LYS A 78 13.57 4.94 5.88
N ILE A 79 14.56 4.46 5.14
CA ILE A 79 15.09 3.10 5.25
C ILE A 79 16.52 3.17 5.78
N GLU A 80 16.77 2.41 6.84
CA GLU A 80 18.09 2.17 7.41
C GLU A 80 18.05 0.80 8.09
N LYS A 81 18.61 -0.21 7.43
CA LYS A 81 18.56 -1.59 7.93
C LYS A 81 19.79 -2.39 7.55
N VAL A 82 20.32 -3.13 8.53
CA VAL A 82 21.33 -4.16 8.29
C VAL A 82 20.67 -5.42 7.73
N VAL A 83 21.21 -5.93 6.64
CA VAL A 83 20.75 -7.16 5.99
C VAL A 83 21.86 -8.20 6.11
N VAL A 84 21.58 -9.28 6.82
CA VAL A 84 22.53 -10.37 6.99
C VAL A 84 22.83 -11.07 5.67
N VAL A 85 23.93 -11.82 5.62
CA VAL A 85 24.31 -12.64 4.45
C VAL A 85 23.14 -13.54 4.04
N GLY A 86 22.76 -13.48 2.77
CA GLY A 86 21.66 -14.27 2.23
C GLY A 86 20.26 -13.86 2.71
N GLY A 87 20.18 -12.80 3.52
CA GLY A 87 18.94 -12.27 4.03
C GLY A 87 18.28 -11.27 3.10
N GLU A 88 17.11 -10.79 3.53
CA GLU A 88 16.37 -9.75 2.85
C GLU A 88 15.71 -8.82 3.86
N ILE A 89 15.44 -7.61 3.43
CA ILE A 89 14.56 -6.68 4.14
C ILE A 89 13.34 -6.37 3.29
N VAL A 90 12.26 -6.10 3.98
CA VAL A 90 10.99 -5.64 3.40
C VAL A 90 10.64 -4.33 4.08
N ALA A 91 10.61 -3.25 3.31
CA ALA A 91 10.32 -1.93 3.83
C ALA A 91 9.09 -1.33 3.15
N ARG A 92 8.16 -0.84 3.94
CA ARG A 92 7.02 -0.10 3.46
C ARG A 92 7.42 1.34 3.18
N VAL A 93 7.17 1.82 1.98
CA VAL A 93 7.45 3.19 1.56
C VAL A 93 6.14 3.89 1.26
N LYS A 94 5.94 5.05 1.87
CA LYS A 94 4.76 5.88 1.57
C LYS A 94 4.80 6.40 0.14
N ALA A 95 3.67 6.87 -0.37
CA ALA A 95 3.60 7.54 -1.65
C ALA A 95 4.65 8.66 -1.74
N MET A 96 5.43 8.66 -2.81
CA MET A 96 6.51 9.61 -3.06
C MET A 96 6.20 10.46 -4.28
N ALA A 97 6.72 11.69 -4.28
CA ALA A 97 6.69 12.56 -5.45
C ALA A 97 7.68 12.05 -6.51
N PRO A 98 7.48 12.38 -7.80
CA PRO A 98 8.45 12.07 -8.83
C PRO A 98 9.84 12.57 -8.46
N GLY A 99 10.85 11.74 -8.68
CA GLY A 99 12.24 12.08 -8.37
C GLY A 99 13.15 10.86 -8.33
N ARG A 100 14.41 11.12 -8.05
CA ARG A 100 15.46 10.11 -7.91
C ARG A 100 15.90 10.08 -6.46
N TYR A 101 15.69 8.97 -5.80
CA TYR A 101 15.97 8.82 -4.38
C TYR A 101 17.14 7.85 -4.19
N LEU A 102 18.20 8.35 -3.55
CA LEU A 102 19.44 7.60 -3.36
C LEU A 102 19.24 6.42 -2.39
N LEU A 103 19.77 5.28 -2.74
CA LEU A 103 19.86 4.08 -1.91
C LEU A 103 21.28 3.52 -2.00
N VAL A 104 21.89 3.28 -0.85
CA VAL A 104 23.29 2.86 -0.77
C VAL A 104 23.45 1.63 0.12
N ASN A 105 24.55 0.90 -0.08
CA ASN A 105 25.13 0.12 0.99
C ASN A 105 26.02 1.07 1.80
N GLU A 106 25.61 1.44 3.00
CA GLU A 106 26.30 2.44 3.84
C GLU A 106 27.74 2.06 4.14
N TYR A 107 28.05 0.77 4.23
CA TYR A 107 29.42 0.31 4.44
C TYR A 107 30.35 0.62 3.25
N LYS A 108 29.79 0.89 2.09
CA LYS A 108 30.49 1.23 0.85
C LYS A 108 29.77 2.32 0.06
N GLU A 109 29.27 3.36 0.74
CA GLU A 109 28.33 4.34 0.16
C GLU A 109 28.85 5.08 -1.07
N GLU A 110 30.16 5.25 -1.22
CA GLU A 110 30.73 5.95 -2.37
C GLU A 110 30.69 5.13 -3.66
N THR A 111 30.66 3.81 -3.56
CA THR A 111 30.79 2.89 -4.69
C THR A 111 29.57 2.00 -4.93
N VAL A 112 28.84 1.64 -3.86
CA VAL A 112 27.70 0.72 -3.93
C VAL A 112 26.42 1.48 -3.66
N LYS A 113 25.84 2.00 -4.73
CA LYS A 113 24.65 2.85 -4.69
C LYS A 113 23.80 2.68 -5.93
N THR A 114 22.54 3.00 -5.78
CA THR A 114 21.57 3.06 -6.85
C THR A 114 20.52 4.15 -6.55
N PHE A 115 19.60 4.32 -7.46
CA PHE A 115 18.46 5.20 -7.26
C PHE A 115 17.14 4.44 -7.37
N VAL A 116 16.22 4.79 -6.50
CA VAL A 116 14.81 4.48 -6.70
C VAL A 116 14.22 5.66 -7.48
N VAL A 117 13.80 5.40 -8.70
CA VAL A 117 13.26 6.42 -9.61
C VAL A 117 11.74 6.37 -9.53
N VAL A 118 11.16 7.42 -8.99
CA VAL A 118 9.71 7.59 -8.89
C VAL A 118 9.25 8.44 -10.06
N GLU A 119 8.36 7.87 -10.89
CA GLU A 119 7.90 8.53 -12.12
C GLU A 119 6.41 8.23 -12.46
#